data_c4d9674589b4bc0e55da10d216dd9b47
#
_entry.id   c4d9674589b4bc0e55da10d216dd9b47
#
_cell.length_a   1.000
_cell.length_b   1.000
_cell.length_c   1.000
_cell.angle_alpha   90.00
_cell.angle_beta   90.00
_cell.angle_gamma   90.00
#
_symmetry.space_group_name_H-M   'P 1'
#
loop_
_entity.id
_entity.type
_entity.pdbx_description
1 polymer ?
#
loop_
_entity_poly.entity_id
_entity_poly.type
_entity_poly.pdbx_seq_one_letter_code
_entity_poly.pdbx_strand_id
1 'polypeptide(L)'
;MPAVGLTDTDRMSGLILHYEACRAAGIRPILGVELTEPRLGEVMAAESRAIQMAQGGSVDRAHASPLARDGSGTHDRSGTHDRSGTRGRPGGTTQQGRMTSGIDATELAPRADAAGSHARERLVLLARNAAGYAELCDVITQRHLAADRFRFEEIFAREWPNLFLLTASPGLLGTLATTPNRERLFGELIHHSAATRRRSRQLEAVAGALGISLVASNDTYFLDREDAETHGILTAIGLNSTVSRLRPGECAPPDATFRSQQEMAAAFDAHPQALSNSVRIAEECGDITLDLGKWIMPRVDVPSGYTPESYLAELAWAGCDRNYGGRPEAVRARQLQQMELETIAKLGY
;
A
#
# COMPACT_ATOMS: atom_id res chain seq x y z
N MET A 1 17.66 21.99 -4.36
CA MET A 1 16.30 21.79 -3.86
C MET A 1 16.38 21.57 -2.36
N PRO A 2 15.71 22.35 -1.50
CA PRO A 2 15.91 22.25 -0.06
C PRO A 2 15.13 21.08 0.57
N ALA A 3 14.03 20.64 -0.07
CA ALA A 3 13.22 19.53 0.40
C ALA A 3 12.52 18.80 -0.77
N VAL A 4 12.24 17.52 -0.61
CA VAL A 4 11.48 16.72 -1.57
C VAL A 4 10.60 15.72 -0.84
N GLY A 5 9.36 15.53 -1.32
CA GLY A 5 8.38 14.60 -0.76
C GLY A 5 8.23 13.35 -1.62
N LEU A 6 7.99 12.21 -0.96
CA LEU A 6 7.53 10.98 -1.59
C LEU A 6 6.18 10.61 -1.01
N THR A 7 5.22 10.30 -1.89
CA THR A 7 3.85 9.91 -1.55
C THR A 7 3.40 8.73 -2.42
N ASP A 8 3.86 7.53 -2.06
CA ASP A 8 3.42 6.30 -2.72
C ASP A 8 1.92 6.07 -2.51
N THR A 9 1.23 5.55 -3.53
CA THR A 9 -0.23 5.32 -3.45
C THR A 9 -0.55 4.08 -2.63
N ASP A 10 -1.32 4.25 -1.57
CA ASP A 10 -1.77 3.22 -0.60
C ASP A 10 -0.61 2.37 -0.03
N ARG A 11 0.62 2.90 0.00
CA ARG A 11 1.83 2.20 0.46
C ARG A 11 2.84 3.18 1.04
N MET A 12 3.78 2.65 1.80
CA MET A 12 4.94 3.39 2.33
C MET A 12 6.27 2.67 2.02
N SER A 13 6.28 1.80 1.00
CA SER A 13 7.42 0.89 0.73
C SER A 13 8.70 1.65 0.35
N GLY A 14 8.57 2.75 -0.41
CA GLY A 14 9.67 3.59 -0.84
C GLY A 14 10.17 4.58 0.20
N LEU A 15 9.42 4.79 1.30
CA LEU A 15 9.60 5.93 2.18
C LEU A 15 10.93 5.91 2.95
N ILE A 16 11.39 4.75 3.39
CA ILE A 16 12.67 4.61 4.10
C ILE A 16 13.85 4.84 3.14
N LEU A 17 13.81 4.25 1.95
CA LEU A 17 14.84 4.48 0.93
C LEU A 17 14.91 5.96 0.51
N HIS A 18 13.75 6.60 0.35
CA HIS A 18 13.65 8.03 0.09
C HIS A 18 14.28 8.86 1.21
N TYR A 19 13.93 8.54 2.47
CA TYR A 19 14.49 9.21 3.66
C TYR A 19 16.02 9.13 3.67
N GLU A 20 16.57 7.93 3.50
CA GLU A 20 18.03 7.70 3.51
C GLU A 20 18.71 8.40 2.35
N ALA A 21 18.17 8.33 1.13
CA ALA A 21 18.70 8.97 -0.04
C ALA A 21 18.70 10.51 0.09
N CYS A 22 17.63 11.10 0.60
CA CYS A 22 17.56 12.54 0.85
C CYS A 22 18.57 12.96 1.90
N ARG A 23 18.70 12.25 3.01
CA ARG A 23 19.70 12.54 4.07
C ARG A 23 21.13 12.47 3.52
N ALA A 24 21.43 11.45 2.72
CA ALA A 24 22.74 11.30 2.08
C ALA A 24 23.06 12.45 1.12
N ALA A 25 22.04 12.97 0.41
CA ALA A 25 22.18 14.10 -0.52
C ALA A 25 22.12 15.48 0.15
N GLY A 26 21.93 15.58 1.47
CA GLY A 26 21.75 16.85 2.18
C GLY A 26 20.43 17.54 1.84
N ILE A 27 19.42 16.79 1.40
CA ILE A 27 18.06 17.25 1.08
C ILE A 27 17.13 16.86 2.23
N ARG A 28 16.21 17.76 2.60
CA ARG A 28 15.21 17.44 3.63
C ARG A 28 14.15 16.48 3.05
N PRO A 29 13.96 15.27 3.63
CA PRO A 29 12.89 14.37 3.23
C PRO A 29 11.56 14.85 3.79
N ILE A 30 10.52 14.90 2.95
CA ILE A 30 9.13 15.03 3.38
C ILE A 30 8.49 13.66 3.22
N LEU A 31 7.99 13.11 4.34
CA LEU A 31 7.41 11.77 4.38
C LEU A 31 5.90 11.89 4.23
N GLY A 32 5.35 11.20 3.25
CA GLY A 32 3.93 11.24 2.97
C GLY A 32 3.39 9.96 2.35
N VAL A 33 2.10 9.94 2.11
CA VAL A 33 1.39 8.88 1.41
C VAL A 33 0.22 9.46 0.63
N GLU A 34 -0.05 8.91 -0.53
CA GLU A 34 -1.30 9.13 -1.25
C GLU A 34 -2.28 8.01 -0.90
N LEU A 35 -3.46 8.35 -0.44
CA LEU A 35 -4.54 7.41 -0.15
C LEU A 35 -5.61 7.44 -1.22
N THR A 36 -6.19 6.27 -1.52
CA THR A 36 -7.33 6.14 -2.41
C THR A 36 -8.49 5.42 -1.73
N GLU A 37 -9.71 5.83 -2.03
CA GLU A 37 -10.89 5.03 -1.68
C GLU A 37 -11.11 3.90 -2.70
N PRO A 38 -11.47 2.69 -2.24
CA PRO A 38 -11.85 1.60 -3.13
C PRO A 38 -13.17 1.93 -3.82
N ARG A 39 -13.26 1.62 -5.12
CA ARG A 39 -14.51 1.76 -5.88
C ARG A 39 -15.49 0.66 -5.53
N LEU A 40 -16.78 0.97 -5.55
CA LEU A 40 -17.85 0.00 -5.29
C LEU A 40 -17.74 -1.25 -6.19
N GLY A 41 -17.33 -1.10 -7.46
CA GLY A 41 -17.10 -2.24 -8.37
C GLY A 41 -15.89 -3.11 -8.01
N GLU A 42 -14.85 -2.53 -7.41
CA GLU A 42 -13.68 -3.28 -6.90
C GLU A 42 -14.03 -4.06 -5.64
N VAL A 43 -14.89 -3.49 -4.80
CA VAL A 43 -15.48 -4.11 -3.61
C VAL A 43 -16.21 -5.39 -4.00
N MET A 44 -17.15 -5.30 -4.94
CA MET A 44 -17.94 -6.46 -5.40
C MET A 44 -17.07 -7.53 -6.08
N ALA A 45 -16.03 -7.13 -6.82
CA ALA A 45 -15.09 -8.07 -7.43
C ALA A 45 -14.18 -8.76 -6.39
N ALA A 46 -13.84 -8.08 -5.30
CA ALA A 46 -13.08 -8.65 -4.19
C ALA A 46 -13.93 -9.63 -3.38
N GLU A 47 -15.18 -9.28 -3.08
CA GLU A 47 -16.14 -10.18 -2.42
C GLU A 47 -16.41 -11.44 -3.25
N SER A 48 -16.63 -11.29 -4.56
CA SER A 48 -16.81 -12.42 -5.47
C SER A 48 -15.60 -13.36 -5.48
N ARG A 49 -14.37 -12.80 -5.47
CA ARG A 49 -13.13 -13.60 -5.36
C ARG A 49 -13.00 -14.28 -4.00
N ALA A 50 -13.33 -13.60 -2.91
CA ALA A 50 -13.29 -14.18 -1.57
C ALA A 50 -14.31 -15.33 -1.43
N ILE A 51 -15.50 -15.19 -1.97
CA ILE A 51 -16.52 -16.25 -2.02
C ILE A 51 -16.04 -17.45 -2.87
N GLN A 52 -15.43 -17.20 -4.04
CA GLN A 52 -14.85 -18.26 -4.88
C GLN A 52 -13.71 -19.00 -4.18
N MET A 53 -12.82 -18.29 -3.47
CA MET A 53 -11.73 -18.90 -2.69
C MET A 53 -12.28 -19.70 -1.50
N ALA A 54 -13.30 -19.21 -0.81
CA ALA A 54 -13.96 -19.94 0.27
C ALA A 54 -14.67 -21.20 -0.21
N GLN A 55 -15.27 -21.17 -1.41
CA GLN A 55 -15.92 -22.31 -2.03
C GLN A 55 -14.95 -23.31 -2.66
N GLY A 56 -13.79 -22.84 -3.20
CA GLY A 56 -12.73 -23.67 -3.78
C GLY A 56 -11.84 -24.38 -2.75
N GLY A 57 -11.80 -23.91 -1.51
CA GLY A 57 -10.99 -24.51 -0.43
C GLY A 57 -11.52 -25.81 0.16
N SER A 58 -12.67 -26.30 -0.31
CA SER A 58 -13.36 -27.47 0.23
C SER A 58 -13.02 -28.81 -0.46
N VAL A 59 -12.23 -28.81 -1.55
CA VAL A 59 -12.03 -30.02 -2.38
C VAL A 59 -10.68 -30.72 -2.19
N ASP A 60 -9.67 -30.10 -1.59
CA ASP A 60 -8.31 -30.69 -1.54
C ASP A 60 -7.83 -31.18 -0.15
N ARG A 61 -8.73 -31.46 0.81
CA ARG A 61 -8.36 -32.05 2.11
C ARG A 61 -8.55 -33.57 2.23
N ALA A 62 -8.87 -34.28 1.13
CA ALA A 62 -9.23 -35.70 1.18
C ALA A 62 -8.11 -36.69 0.80
N HIS A 63 -6.89 -36.24 0.46
CA HIS A 63 -5.76 -37.16 0.15
C HIS A 63 -4.44 -36.74 0.82
N ALA A 64 -4.38 -36.85 2.13
CA ALA A 64 -3.14 -36.99 2.85
C ALA A 64 -3.11 -38.39 3.49
N SER A 65 -2.63 -39.38 2.75
CA SER A 65 -2.30 -40.71 3.30
C SER A 65 -0.99 -40.62 4.09
N PRO A 66 -0.86 -41.35 5.20
CA PRO A 66 0.36 -41.33 6.02
C PRO A 66 1.50 -42.06 5.32
N LEU A 67 2.65 -41.43 5.31
CA LEU A 67 3.93 -42.04 4.89
C LEU A 67 4.30 -43.18 5.81
N ALA A 68 4.22 -44.42 5.28
CA ALA A 68 4.90 -45.56 5.85
C ALA A 68 6.38 -45.52 5.41
N ARG A 69 7.27 -45.57 6.37
CA ARG A 69 8.68 -45.88 6.17
C ARG A 69 8.79 -47.33 5.81
N ASP A 70 9.54 -47.67 4.74
CA ASP A 70 10.50 -48.76 4.80
C ASP A 70 11.48 -48.65 3.66
N GLY A 71 12.66 -49.18 3.92
CA GLY A 71 13.90 -48.90 3.27
C GLY A 71 14.31 -49.88 2.17
N SER A 72 15.48 -49.60 1.72
CA SER A 72 16.47 -50.46 1.00
C SER A 72 16.26 -50.70 -0.49
N GLY A 73 17.23 -50.28 -1.27
CA GLY A 73 17.88 -51.21 -2.20
C GLY A 73 17.95 -50.81 -3.68
N THR A 74 19.10 -50.27 -4.02
CA THR A 74 19.92 -50.63 -5.22
C THR A 74 19.41 -50.39 -6.64
N HIS A 75 20.22 -49.58 -7.36
CA HIS A 75 20.73 -49.67 -8.75
C HIS A 75 19.88 -50.42 -9.80
N ASP A 76 19.63 -49.85 -10.96
CA ASP A 76 20.49 -49.95 -12.14
C ASP A 76 19.98 -49.14 -13.36
N ARG A 77 20.87 -48.99 -14.30
CA ARG A 77 20.91 -48.16 -15.50
C ARG A 77 20.07 -48.68 -16.66
N SER A 78 19.82 -47.73 -17.58
CA SER A 78 19.90 -47.85 -19.04
C SER A 78 18.63 -48.06 -19.86
N GLY A 79 18.55 -47.26 -20.91
CA GLY A 79 18.04 -47.69 -22.21
C GLY A 79 16.96 -46.80 -22.85
N THR A 80 17.37 -45.83 -23.57
CA THR A 80 17.22 -45.46 -24.99
C THR A 80 15.95 -45.84 -25.77
N HIS A 81 15.54 -44.85 -26.59
CA HIS A 81 14.87 -44.93 -27.94
C HIS A 81 13.40 -45.36 -28.00
N ASP A 82 12.55 -44.90 -28.89
CA ASP A 82 12.56 -44.05 -30.09
C ASP A 82 11.10 -43.91 -30.60
N ARG A 83 10.82 -42.80 -31.25
CA ARG A 83 9.95 -42.57 -32.42
C ARG A 83 8.50 -43.07 -32.59
N SER A 84 7.68 -42.05 -32.91
CA SER A 84 6.80 -41.96 -34.07
C SER A 84 5.43 -42.64 -34.07
N GLY A 85 4.46 -41.85 -34.50
CA GLY A 85 3.22 -42.40 -35.11
C GLY A 85 1.99 -41.53 -35.04
N THR A 86 1.88 -40.62 -35.91
CA THR A 86 0.77 -40.09 -36.75
C THR A 86 -0.66 -40.65 -36.62
N ARG A 87 -1.59 -39.67 -36.75
CA ARG A 87 -2.88 -39.72 -37.45
C ARG A 87 -4.16 -40.18 -36.71
N GLY A 88 -5.15 -39.32 -36.80
CA GLY A 88 -6.55 -39.70 -36.95
C GLY A 88 -7.57 -38.80 -36.31
N ARG A 89 -8.15 -37.85 -37.04
CA ARG A 89 -9.51 -37.29 -36.82
C ARG A 89 -10.52 -38.31 -37.38
N PRO A 90 -11.82 -38.39 -36.93
CA PRO A 90 -12.80 -37.30 -37.14
C PRO A 90 -13.92 -37.24 -36.06
N GLY A 91 -14.54 -36.02 -35.98
CA GLY A 91 -15.97 -35.81 -36.11
C GLY A 91 -16.93 -36.28 -35.02
N GLY A 92 -17.54 -35.32 -34.37
CA GLY A 92 -18.69 -35.55 -33.52
C GLY A 92 -19.33 -34.24 -33.03
N THR A 93 -20.24 -33.71 -33.87
CA THR A 93 -21.21 -32.65 -33.57
C THR A 93 -22.12 -33.09 -32.42
N THR A 94 -22.20 -32.35 -31.36
CA THR A 94 -23.37 -32.36 -30.48
C THR A 94 -23.72 -30.94 -30.05
N GLN A 95 -24.86 -30.49 -30.58
CA GLN A 95 -25.58 -29.31 -30.11
C GLN A 95 -25.95 -29.50 -28.65
N GLN A 96 -25.61 -28.55 -27.81
CA GLN A 96 -26.29 -28.38 -26.56
C GLN A 96 -26.67 -26.93 -26.30
N GLY A 97 -27.90 -26.80 -25.94
CA GLY A 97 -28.74 -25.64 -25.89
C GLY A 97 -28.21 -24.49 -25.06
N ARG A 98 -28.41 -23.38 -25.68
CA ARG A 98 -28.25 -22.02 -25.20
C ARG A 98 -29.40 -21.73 -24.24
N MET A 99 -29.11 -21.63 -22.95
CA MET A 99 -29.91 -20.85 -22.01
C MET A 99 -29.08 -19.64 -21.59
N THR A 100 -29.26 -18.58 -22.33
CA THR A 100 -28.76 -17.24 -21.99
C THR A 100 -29.89 -16.48 -21.31
N SER A 101 -29.90 -16.46 -19.99
CA SER A 101 -30.48 -15.32 -19.28
C SER A 101 -29.42 -14.22 -19.26
N GLY A 102 -29.42 -13.41 -20.31
CA GLY A 102 -28.56 -12.25 -20.43
C GLY A 102 -29.04 -11.17 -19.47
N ILE A 103 -28.32 -11.00 -18.36
CA ILE A 103 -28.28 -9.69 -17.73
C ILE A 103 -27.24 -8.92 -18.54
N ASP A 104 -27.72 -7.92 -19.28
CA ASP A 104 -26.92 -7.07 -20.16
C ASP A 104 -25.91 -6.32 -19.28
N ALA A 105 -24.62 -6.63 -19.46
CA ALA A 105 -23.51 -5.99 -18.74
C ALA A 105 -23.43 -4.47 -18.98
N THR A 106 -24.25 -3.94 -19.88
CA THR A 106 -24.38 -2.52 -20.18
C THR A 106 -25.33 -1.77 -19.23
N GLU A 107 -26.20 -2.48 -18.48
CA GLU A 107 -27.11 -1.84 -17.52
C GLU A 107 -26.52 -1.64 -16.12
N LEU A 108 -25.36 -2.25 -15.81
CA LEU A 108 -24.65 -2.14 -14.53
C LEU A 108 -23.42 -1.21 -14.58
N ALA A 109 -23.21 -0.50 -15.68
CA ALA A 109 -22.23 0.58 -15.69
C ALA A 109 -22.81 1.79 -14.93
N PRO A 110 -22.17 2.30 -13.87
CA PRO A 110 -22.58 3.56 -13.30
C PRO A 110 -22.60 4.61 -14.39
N ARG A 111 -23.73 5.30 -14.56
CA ARG A 111 -23.87 6.41 -15.51
C ARG A 111 -22.68 7.32 -15.30
N ALA A 112 -21.82 7.44 -16.29
CA ALA A 112 -20.75 8.40 -16.34
C ALA A 112 -21.40 9.78 -16.22
N ASP A 113 -21.11 10.50 -15.14
CA ASP A 113 -21.33 11.92 -15.11
C ASP A 113 -20.63 12.49 -16.32
N ALA A 114 -21.33 13.32 -17.09
CA ALA A 114 -20.96 13.79 -18.41
C ALA A 114 -19.75 14.74 -18.46
N ALA A 115 -18.73 14.48 -17.66
CA ALA A 115 -17.40 15.08 -17.70
C ALA A 115 -16.40 14.12 -17.05
N GLY A 116 -15.92 13.17 -17.82
CA GLY A 116 -14.69 12.41 -17.71
C GLY A 116 -13.83 12.58 -16.46
N SER A 117 -14.09 11.85 -15.42
CA SER A 117 -13.01 11.46 -14.50
C SER A 117 -13.38 10.12 -13.86
N HIS A 118 -12.82 9.05 -14.41
CA HIS A 118 -12.74 7.76 -13.73
C HIS A 118 -11.61 7.74 -12.69
N ALA A 119 -11.04 8.90 -12.34
CA ALA A 119 -10.01 9.03 -11.34
C ALA A 119 -10.62 8.71 -9.97
N ARG A 120 -9.91 7.88 -9.19
CA ARG A 120 -10.24 7.64 -7.78
C ARG A 120 -10.13 8.95 -7.01
N GLU A 121 -10.96 9.12 -6.00
CA GLU A 121 -10.73 10.17 -4.99
C GLU A 121 -9.37 9.92 -4.34
N ARG A 122 -8.54 10.96 -4.30
CA ARG A 122 -7.17 10.89 -3.77
C ARG A 122 -6.98 11.92 -2.66
N LEU A 123 -6.30 11.49 -1.61
CA LEU A 123 -5.90 12.33 -0.49
C LEU A 123 -4.42 12.13 -0.21
N VAL A 124 -3.63 13.19 -0.33
CA VAL A 124 -2.22 13.20 0.04
C VAL A 124 -2.09 13.59 1.50
N LEU A 125 -1.37 12.79 2.26
CA LEU A 125 -1.01 13.05 3.66
C LEU A 125 0.48 13.29 3.76
N LEU A 126 0.88 14.34 4.50
CA LEU A 126 2.28 14.65 4.76
C LEU A 126 2.53 14.72 6.27
N ALA A 127 3.54 14.02 6.74
CA ALA A 127 3.94 14.02 8.15
C ALA A 127 4.66 15.33 8.50
N ARG A 128 4.21 16.01 9.55
CA ARG A 128 4.81 17.24 10.07
C ARG A 128 6.03 16.96 10.97
N ASN A 129 6.07 15.79 11.60
CA ASN A 129 7.10 15.39 12.56
C ASN A 129 7.09 13.86 12.73
N ALA A 130 7.89 13.33 13.65
CA ALA A 130 7.97 11.90 13.91
C ALA A 130 6.62 11.29 14.38
N ALA A 131 5.81 12.04 15.13
CA ALA A 131 4.46 11.58 15.50
C ALA A 131 3.54 11.49 14.26
N GLY A 132 3.69 12.41 13.30
CA GLY A 132 2.99 12.34 12.01
C GLY A 132 3.40 11.11 11.20
N TYR A 133 4.65 10.69 11.25
CA TYR A 133 5.06 9.43 10.62
C TYR A 133 4.35 8.22 11.27
N ALA A 134 4.20 8.19 12.59
CA ALA A 134 3.42 7.16 13.26
C ALA A 134 1.93 7.22 12.88
N GLU A 135 1.35 8.42 12.73
CA GLU A 135 0.00 8.62 12.23
C GLU A 135 -0.16 8.11 10.79
N LEU A 136 0.82 8.33 9.89
CA LEU A 136 0.80 7.74 8.54
C LEU A 136 0.77 6.21 8.60
N CYS A 137 1.59 5.59 9.44
CA CYS A 137 1.59 4.13 9.64
C CYS A 137 0.22 3.62 10.11
N ASP A 138 -0.43 4.32 11.04
CA ASP A 138 -1.77 3.98 11.53
C ASP A 138 -2.82 4.09 10.41
N VAL A 139 -2.85 5.20 9.68
CA VAL A 139 -3.80 5.39 8.57
C VAL A 139 -3.64 4.33 7.49
N ILE A 140 -2.39 4.01 7.09
CA ILE A 140 -2.12 2.97 6.10
C ILE A 140 -2.54 1.58 6.61
N THR A 141 -2.31 1.30 7.89
CA THR A 141 -2.77 0.05 8.52
C THR A 141 -4.29 -0.05 8.44
N GLN A 142 -5.01 1.02 8.80
CA GLN A 142 -6.47 1.07 8.70
C GLN A 142 -6.94 0.93 7.24
N ARG A 143 -6.25 1.58 6.28
CA ARG A 143 -6.55 1.45 4.84
C ARG A 143 -6.50 0.00 4.38
N HIS A 144 -5.48 -0.76 4.79
CA HIS A 144 -5.32 -2.16 4.41
C HIS A 144 -6.26 -3.10 5.18
N LEU A 145 -6.48 -2.88 6.48
CA LEU A 145 -7.38 -3.71 7.29
C LEU A 145 -8.86 -3.51 6.93
N ALA A 146 -9.26 -2.28 6.63
CA ALA A 146 -10.62 -2.00 6.19
C ALA A 146 -10.88 -2.44 4.74
N ALA A 147 -9.81 -2.58 3.93
CA ALA A 147 -9.85 -2.97 2.53
C ALA A 147 -10.89 -2.17 1.72
N ASP A 148 -11.97 -2.82 1.32
CA ASP A 148 -13.09 -2.29 0.53
C ASP A 148 -14.05 -1.38 1.33
N ARG A 149 -14.03 -1.48 2.66
CA ARG A 149 -14.84 -0.66 3.57
C ARG A 149 -14.18 0.65 3.97
N PHE A 150 -12.94 0.90 3.54
CA PHE A 150 -12.24 2.13 3.85
C PHE A 150 -12.98 3.35 3.27
N ARG A 151 -13.28 4.35 4.13
CA ARG A 151 -13.91 5.62 3.73
C ARG A 151 -13.17 6.78 4.40
N PHE A 152 -12.88 7.80 3.61
CA PHE A 152 -12.22 9.01 4.11
C PHE A 152 -13.01 9.68 5.24
N GLU A 153 -14.33 9.73 5.11
CA GLU A 153 -15.21 10.33 6.12
C GLU A 153 -15.04 9.68 7.49
N GLU A 154 -14.95 8.35 7.53
CA GLU A 154 -14.82 7.60 8.79
C GLU A 154 -13.44 7.77 9.42
N ILE A 155 -12.38 7.68 8.61
CA ILE A 155 -10.99 7.77 9.09
C ILE A 155 -10.67 9.19 9.57
N PHE A 156 -11.13 10.21 8.84
CA PHE A 156 -10.86 11.61 9.16
C PHE A 156 -11.93 12.28 10.04
N ALA A 157 -12.95 11.53 10.52
CA ALA A 157 -13.84 11.97 11.58
C ALA A 157 -13.10 12.26 12.89
N ARG A 158 -11.97 11.58 13.14
CA ARG A 158 -11.04 11.89 14.24
C ARG A 158 -10.00 12.91 13.80
N GLU A 159 -9.38 13.57 14.78
CA GLU A 159 -8.26 14.48 14.53
C GLU A 159 -6.95 13.73 14.29
N TRP A 160 -6.16 14.24 13.31
CA TRP A 160 -4.81 13.81 12.98
C TRP A 160 -3.88 15.03 13.08
N PRO A 161 -3.43 15.41 14.29
CA PRO A 161 -2.81 16.71 14.56
C PRO A 161 -1.44 16.87 13.89
N ASN A 162 -0.79 15.79 13.52
CA ASN A 162 0.55 15.83 12.96
C ASN A 162 0.59 15.56 11.44
N LEU A 163 -0.55 15.58 10.77
CA LEU A 163 -0.64 15.42 9.32
C LEU A 163 -1.16 16.70 8.64
N PHE A 164 -0.59 17.00 7.47
CA PHE A 164 -1.25 17.83 6.46
C PHE A 164 -2.07 16.95 5.53
N LEU A 165 -3.21 17.46 5.09
CA LEU A 165 -4.15 16.81 4.18
C LEU A 165 -4.27 17.66 2.91
N LEU A 166 -3.96 17.09 1.75
CA LEU A 166 -4.05 17.77 0.47
C LEU A 166 -4.93 16.98 -0.49
N THR A 167 -5.87 17.65 -1.15
CA THR A 167 -6.71 16.98 -2.16
C THR A 167 -6.98 17.88 -3.35
N ALA A 168 -6.93 17.28 -4.54
CA ALA A 168 -7.34 17.93 -5.80
C ALA A 168 -8.84 17.71 -6.12
N SER A 169 -9.60 17.05 -5.24
CA SER A 169 -11.02 16.79 -5.40
C SER A 169 -11.87 17.86 -4.70
N PRO A 170 -12.71 18.62 -5.44
CA PRO A 170 -13.64 19.57 -4.83
C PRO A 170 -14.64 18.90 -3.87
N GLY A 171 -15.12 17.69 -4.21
CA GLY A 171 -16.05 16.93 -3.38
C GLY A 171 -15.41 16.52 -2.04
N LEU A 172 -14.23 15.88 -2.11
CA LEU A 172 -13.49 15.45 -0.92
C LEU A 172 -13.06 16.65 -0.06
N LEU A 173 -12.67 17.78 -0.69
CA LEU A 173 -12.37 19.02 0.04
C LEU A 173 -13.57 19.49 0.87
N GLY A 174 -14.77 19.47 0.27
CA GLY A 174 -16.02 19.83 0.96
C GLY A 174 -16.30 18.92 2.15
N THR A 175 -16.17 17.62 1.99
CA THR A 175 -16.36 16.63 3.04
C THR A 175 -15.37 16.83 4.19
N LEU A 176 -14.07 16.90 3.88
CA LEU A 176 -13.03 17.03 4.89
C LEU A 176 -13.02 18.38 5.60
N ALA A 177 -13.55 19.44 4.97
CA ALA A 177 -13.68 20.75 5.58
C ALA A 177 -14.61 20.77 6.81
N THR A 178 -15.48 19.77 6.97
CA THR A 178 -16.36 19.61 8.12
C THR A 178 -15.72 18.80 9.27
N THR A 179 -14.54 18.25 9.06
CA THR A 179 -13.83 17.40 10.04
C THR A 179 -12.91 18.23 10.95
N PRO A 180 -12.44 17.68 12.08
CA PRO A 180 -11.48 18.34 12.96
C PRO A 180 -10.12 18.67 12.30
N ASN A 181 -9.88 18.13 11.10
CA ASN A 181 -8.61 18.31 10.37
C ASN A 181 -8.58 19.55 9.48
N ARG A 182 -9.65 20.34 9.46
CA ARG A 182 -9.85 21.51 8.59
C ARG A 182 -8.67 22.48 8.54
N GLU A 183 -8.03 22.78 9.67
CA GLU A 183 -6.93 23.75 9.74
C GLU A 183 -5.66 23.27 9.00
N ARG A 184 -5.54 21.97 8.78
CA ARG A 184 -4.41 21.31 8.10
C ARG A 184 -4.80 20.77 6.72
N LEU A 185 -6.01 21.14 6.26
CA LEU A 185 -6.55 20.75 4.96
C LEU A 185 -6.25 21.83 3.92
N PHE A 186 -5.78 21.38 2.75
CA PHE A 186 -5.45 22.21 1.61
C PHE A 186 -6.09 21.70 0.34
N GLY A 187 -6.55 22.61 -0.52
CA GLY A 187 -6.90 22.29 -1.89
C GLY A 187 -5.64 22.23 -2.75
N GLU A 188 -5.38 21.10 -3.40
CA GLU A 188 -4.19 20.85 -4.21
C GLU A 188 -4.42 21.24 -5.66
N LEU A 189 -3.73 22.30 -6.12
CA LEU A 189 -3.76 22.73 -7.52
C LEU A 189 -2.71 21.98 -8.35
N ILE A 190 -3.15 21.36 -9.46
CA ILE A 190 -2.30 20.58 -10.38
C ILE A 190 -2.53 21.12 -11.80
N HIS A 191 -1.45 21.50 -12.50
CA HIS A 191 -1.51 22.19 -13.78
C HIS A 191 -0.77 21.45 -14.91
N HIS A 192 -0.98 20.13 -15.08
CA HIS A 192 -0.36 19.35 -16.16
C HIS A 192 -1.06 19.53 -17.51
N SER A 193 -2.40 19.62 -17.52
CA SER A 193 -3.22 19.59 -18.71
C SER A 193 -4.38 20.56 -18.63
N ALA A 194 -5.12 20.75 -19.73
CA ALA A 194 -6.35 21.53 -19.73
C ALA A 194 -7.41 20.93 -18.77
N ALA A 195 -7.46 19.60 -18.64
CA ALA A 195 -8.39 18.92 -17.75
C ALA A 195 -8.06 19.18 -16.27
N THR A 196 -6.76 19.07 -15.87
CA THR A 196 -6.34 19.35 -14.50
C THR A 196 -6.54 20.83 -14.15
N ARG A 197 -6.24 21.76 -15.06
CA ARG A 197 -6.51 23.19 -14.86
C ARG A 197 -8.00 23.51 -14.70
N ARG A 198 -8.88 22.80 -15.44
CA ARG A 198 -10.33 22.95 -15.26
C ARG A 198 -10.77 22.49 -13.86
N ARG A 199 -10.24 21.34 -13.41
CA ARG A 199 -10.50 20.82 -12.05
C ARG A 199 -9.99 21.79 -10.99
N SER A 200 -8.78 22.34 -11.17
CA SER A 200 -8.23 23.37 -10.28
C SER A 200 -9.15 24.58 -10.12
N ARG A 201 -9.75 25.10 -11.22
CA ARG A 201 -10.72 26.21 -11.12
C ARG A 201 -11.98 25.85 -10.32
N GLN A 202 -12.46 24.60 -10.45
CA GLN A 202 -13.59 24.15 -9.62
C GLN A 202 -13.19 24.06 -8.15
N LEU A 203 -11.98 23.53 -7.89
CA LEU A 203 -11.43 23.44 -6.53
C LEU A 203 -11.25 24.81 -5.90
N GLU A 204 -10.75 25.81 -6.64
CA GLU A 204 -10.59 27.20 -6.22
C GLU A 204 -11.92 27.80 -5.75
N ALA A 205 -12.99 27.59 -6.53
CA ALA A 205 -14.32 28.09 -6.16
C ALA A 205 -14.82 27.48 -4.85
N VAL A 206 -14.65 26.16 -4.67
CA VAL A 206 -15.03 25.46 -3.44
C VAL A 206 -14.15 25.88 -2.26
N ALA A 207 -12.84 25.93 -2.45
CA ALA A 207 -11.88 26.34 -1.42
C ALA A 207 -12.16 27.77 -0.95
N GLY A 208 -12.42 28.71 -1.90
CA GLY A 208 -12.80 30.09 -1.60
C GLY A 208 -14.09 30.18 -0.80
N ALA A 209 -15.13 29.43 -1.16
CA ALA A 209 -16.40 29.39 -0.45
C ALA A 209 -16.25 28.83 0.99
N LEU A 210 -15.35 27.88 1.16
CA LEU A 210 -15.08 27.23 2.45
C LEU A 210 -13.99 27.93 3.27
N GLY A 211 -13.24 28.89 2.71
CA GLY A 211 -12.10 29.54 3.38
C GLY A 211 -10.93 28.58 3.61
N ILE A 212 -10.73 27.59 2.72
CA ILE A 212 -9.62 26.63 2.76
C ILE A 212 -8.48 27.15 1.90
N SER A 213 -7.25 27.05 2.41
CA SER A 213 -6.05 27.45 1.69
C SER A 213 -5.72 26.50 0.53
N LEU A 214 -5.13 27.05 -0.54
CA LEU A 214 -4.68 26.29 -1.69
C LEU A 214 -3.16 26.06 -1.62
N VAL A 215 -2.70 24.95 -2.19
CA VAL A 215 -1.29 24.61 -2.35
C VAL A 215 -1.00 24.21 -3.80
N ALA A 216 0.14 24.65 -4.33
CA ALA A 216 0.60 24.26 -5.66
C ALA A 216 1.42 22.98 -5.61
N SER A 217 1.06 22.00 -6.41
CA SER A 217 1.75 20.72 -6.56
C SER A 217 1.97 20.38 -8.03
N ASN A 218 3.00 19.61 -8.31
CA ASN A 218 3.22 19.11 -9.66
C ASN A 218 2.78 17.65 -9.84
N ASP A 219 2.36 16.95 -8.80
CA ASP A 219 1.91 15.54 -8.88
C ASP A 219 2.86 14.74 -9.79
N THR A 220 4.15 14.69 -9.41
CA THR A 220 5.25 14.19 -10.24
C THR A 220 5.31 12.66 -10.17
N TYR A 221 5.31 12.00 -11.33
CA TYR A 221 5.40 10.54 -11.47
C TYR A 221 6.74 10.08 -12.02
N PHE A 222 7.43 10.92 -12.79
CA PHE A 222 8.70 10.55 -13.43
C PHE A 222 9.62 11.77 -13.56
N LEU A 223 10.90 11.52 -13.82
CA LEU A 223 11.89 12.58 -13.95
C LEU A 223 11.80 13.23 -15.33
N ASP A 224 11.78 12.43 -16.36
CA ASP A 224 11.81 12.88 -17.75
C ASP A 224 10.52 12.47 -18.49
N ARG A 225 10.18 13.21 -19.53
CA ARG A 225 8.95 13.01 -20.31
C ARG A 225 8.90 11.65 -21.01
N GLU A 226 10.06 11.13 -21.37
CA GLU A 226 10.25 9.84 -22.03
C GLU A 226 9.81 8.67 -21.12
N ASP A 227 9.91 8.81 -19.82
CA ASP A 227 9.50 7.82 -18.83
C ASP A 227 7.98 7.58 -18.81
N ALA A 228 7.20 8.47 -19.43
CA ALA A 228 5.74 8.32 -19.54
C ALA A 228 5.33 7.04 -20.29
N GLU A 229 6.13 6.60 -21.27
CA GLU A 229 5.88 5.33 -21.99
C GLU A 229 6.08 4.13 -21.06
N THR A 230 7.17 4.12 -20.30
CA THR A 230 7.44 3.08 -19.29
C THR A 230 6.35 3.04 -18.23
N HIS A 231 5.91 4.21 -17.74
CA HIS A 231 4.79 4.33 -16.81
C HIS A 231 3.50 3.74 -17.39
N GLY A 232 3.21 4.01 -18.66
CA GLY A 232 2.06 3.42 -19.38
C GLY A 232 2.11 1.89 -19.42
N ILE A 233 3.28 1.31 -19.68
CA ILE A 233 3.48 -0.14 -19.68
C ILE A 233 3.26 -0.71 -18.28
N LEU A 234 3.87 -0.12 -17.25
CA LEU A 234 3.71 -0.57 -15.86
C LEU A 234 2.26 -0.47 -15.39
N THR A 235 1.55 0.60 -15.78
CA THR A 235 0.12 0.76 -15.49
C THR A 235 -0.71 -0.33 -16.16
N ALA A 236 -0.44 -0.63 -17.45
CA ALA A 236 -1.13 -1.69 -18.16
C ALA A 236 -0.93 -3.06 -17.52
N ILE A 237 0.30 -3.37 -17.07
CA ILE A 237 0.62 -4.59 -16.32
C ILE A 237 -0.19 -4.63 -15.01
N GLY A 238 -0.16 -3.54 -14.22
CA GLY A 238 -0.89 -3.45 -12.95
C GLY A 238 -2.41 -3.64 -13.09
N LEU A 239 -2.98 -3.16 -14.22
CA LEU A 239 -4.39 -3.30 -14.53
C LEU A 239 -4.75 -4.60 -15.29
N ASN A 240 -3.77 -5.47 -15.52
CA ASN A 240 -3.91 -6.67 -16.36
C ASN A 240 -4.55 -6.35 -17.73
N SER A 241 -4.04 -5.30 -18.39
CA SER A 241 -4.56 -4.73 -19.63
C SER A 241 -3.42 -4.54 -20.64
N THR A 242 -3.71 -3.86 -21.76
CA THR A 242 -2.71 -3.43 -22.73
C THR A 242 -2.65 -1.90 -22.77
N VAL A 243 -1.51 -1.35 -23.16
CA VAL A 243 -1.32 0.11 -23.26
C VAL A 243 -2.40 0.77 -24.12
N SER A 244 -2.79 0.11 -25.24
CA SER A 244 -3.82 0.62 -26.15
C SER A 244 -5.25 0.62 -25.58
N ARG A 245 -5.48 -0.08 -24.47
CA ARG A 245 -6.77 -0.14 -23.77
C ARG A 245 -6.84 0.73 -22.52
N LEU A 246 -5.74 1.38 -22.17
CA LEU A 246 -5.74 2.30 -21.04
C LEU A 246 -6.66 3.49 -21.33
N ARG A 247 -7.45 3.84 -20.32
CA ARG A 247 -8.39 4.96 -20.41
C ARG A 247 -7.69 6.27 -20.02
N PRO A 248 -8.19 7.41 -20.50
CA PRO A 248 -7.74 8.71 -20.02
C PRO A 248 -7.87 8.80 -18.48
N GLY A 249 -6.77 9.17 -17.80
CA GLY A 249 -6.71 9.27 -16.33
C GLY A 249 -6.28 8.00 -15.61
N GLU A 250 -6.06 6.87 -16.28
CA GLU A 250 -5.44 5.68 -15.70
C GLU A 250 -3.90 5.79 -15.67
N CYS A 251 -3.32 6.60 -16.55
CA CYS A 251 -1.89 6.95 -16.54
C CYS A 251 -1.69 8.41 -16.19
N ALA A 252 -0.58 8.70 -15.56
CA ALA A 252 -0.11 10.06 -15.40
C ALA A 252 0.18 10.69 -16.78
N PRO A 253 -0.12 11.98 -16.99
CA PRO A 253 0.17 12.64 -18.24
C PRO A 253 1.68 12.83 -18.43
N PRO A 254 2.18 12.90 -19.69
CA PRO A 254 3.62 13.10 -19.95
C PRO A 254 4.23 14.37 -19.32
N ASP A 255 3.39 15.33 -18.93
CA ASP A 255 3.83 16.57 -18.25
C ASP A 255 3.92 16.42 -16.72
N ALA A 256 3.64 15.24 -16.15
CA ALA A 256 3.84 14.92 -14.74
C ALA A 256 5.33 14.64 -14.40
N THR A 257 6.21 15.47 -14.94
CA THR A 257 7.67 15.41 -14.75
C THR A 257 8.11 16.33 -13.62
N PHE A 258 9.34 16.16 -13.20
CA PHE A 258 9.97 17.04 -12.23
C PHE A 258 10.18 18.43 -12.85
N ARG A 259 9.73 19.50 -12.18
CA ARG A 259 9.82 20.89 -12.65
C ARG A 259 10.80 21.70 -11.82
N SER A 260 11.51 22.58 -12.47
CA SER A 260 12.32 23.62 -11.82
C SER A 260 11.44 24.65 -11.12
N GLN A 261 12.05 25.43 -10.22
CA GLN A 261 11.35 26.54 -9.54
C GLN A 261 10.79 27.57 -10.54
N GLN A 262 11.51 27.83 -11.63
CA GLN A 262 11.05 28.78 -12.66
C GLN A 262 9.83 28.25 -13.41
N GLU A 263 9.81 26.96 -13.76
CA GLU A 263 8.67 26.31 -14.41
C GLU A 263 7.45 26.26 -13.47
N MET A 264 7.66 25.97 -12.19
CA MET A 264 6.58 26.03 -11.20
C MET A 264 6.06 27.46 -11.03
N ALA A 265 6.91 28.46 -10.93
CA ALA A 265 6.49 29.85 -10.86
C ALA A 265 5.68 30.28 -12.08
N ALA A 266 6.11 29.88 -13.29
CA ALA A 266 5.38 30.16 -14.52
C ALA A 266 4.04 29.39 -14.63
N ALA A 267 3.99 28.15 -14.14
CA ALA A 267 2.76 27.34 -14.17
C ALA A 267 1.68 27.84 -13.20
N PHE A 268 2.08 28.52 -12.12
CA PHE A 268 1.20 29.02 -11.05
C PHE A 268 1.32 30.54 -10.85
N ASP A 269 1.61 31.29 -11.92
CA ASP A 269 1.76 32.76 -11.90
C ASP A 269 0.51 33.47 -11.35
N ALA A 270 -0.68 32.92 -11.65
CA ALA A 270 -1.95 33.40 -11.11
C ALA A 270 -2.19 33.00 -9.63
N HIS A 271 -1.37 32.11 -9.05
CA HIS A 271 -1.57 31.56 -7.71
C HIS A 271 -0.33 31.65 -6.81
N PRO A 272 0.29 32.82 -6.63
CA PRO A 272 1.54 32.97 -5.88
C PRO A 272 1.40 32.50 -4.42
N GLN A 273 0.21 32.66 -3.83
CA GLN A 273 -0.05 32.20 -2.46
C GLN A 273 -0.03 30.68 -2.35
N ALA A 274 -0.50 29.97 -3.38
CA ALA A 274 -0.45 28.49 -3.40
C ALA A 274 1.01 27.98 -3.46
N LEU A 275 1.89 28.66 -4.21
CA LEU A 275 3.32 28.38 -4.21
C LEU A 275 3.97 28.68 -2.85
N SER A 276 3.63 29.81 -2.22
CA SER A 276 4.13 30.14 -0.87
C SER A 276 3.68 29.08 0.15
N ASN A 277 2.47 28.58 0.03
CA ASN A 277 1.94 27.51 0.91
C ASN A 277 2.69 26.20 0.73
N SER A 278 3.14 25.83 -0.50
CA SER A 278 3.95 24.62 -0.66
C SER A 278 5.31 24.74 0.03
N VAL A 279 5.92 25.92 0.01
CA VAL A 279 7.17 26.18 0.76
C VAL A 279 6.92 26.10 2.25
N ARG A 280 5.85 26.74 2.75
CA ARG A 280 5.48 26.70 4.17
C ARG A 280 5.23 25.28 4.66
N ILE A 281 4.47 24.48 3.92
CA ILE A 281 4.25 23.06 4.26
C ILE A 281 5.59 22.31 4.32
N ALA A 282 6.48 22.53 3.35
CA ALA A 282 7.79 21.89 3.34
C ALA A 282 8.65 22.29 4.54
N GLU A 283 8.54 23.54 5.01
CA GLU A 283 9.23 24.02 6.22
C GLU A 283 8.63 23.42 7.49
N GLU A 284 7.29 23.34 7.58
CA GLU A 284 6.58 22.77 8.72
C GLU A 284 6.69 21.24 8.80
N CYS A 285 6.98 20.53 7.69
CA CYS A 285 7.28 19.09 7.71
C CYS A 285 8.62 18.73 8.38
N GLY A 286 9.39 19.74 8.81
CA GLY A 286 10.51 19.63 9.75
C GLY A 286 11.61 18.64 9.40
N ASP A 287 12.56 18.51 10.31
CA ASP A 287 13.58 17.46 10.28
C ASP A 287 13.07 16.23 11.06
N ILE A 288 12.43 15.33 10.35
CA ILE A 288 12.01 14.05 10.93
C ILE A 288 13.26 13.19 11.12
N THR A 289 13.53 12.79 12.34
CA THR A 289 14.56 11.80 12.64
C THR A 289 13.88 10.47 12.93
N LEU A 290 14.13 9.47 12.08
CA LEU A 290 13.68 8.11 12.26
C LEU A 290 14.80 7.30 12.96
N ASP A 291 14.45 6.61 14.04
CA ASP A 291 15.36 5.70 14.76
C ASP A 291 15.47 4.38 13.96
N LEU A 292 16.19 4.42 12.84
CA LEU A 292 16.42 3.26 12.00
C LEU A 292 17.58 2.41 12.53
N GLY A 293 17.51 1.10 12.26
CA GLY A 293 18.60 0.15 12.61
C GLY A 293 18.69 -0.24 14.07
N LYS A 294 17.78 0.22 14.93
CA LYS A 294 17.68 -0.25 16.32
C LYS A 294 16.70 -1.42 16.41
N TRP A 295 17.14 -2.47 17.06
CA TRP A 295 16.26 -3.59 17.39
C TRP A 295 15.23 -3.15 18.44
N ILE A 296 13.95 -3.31 18.13
CA ILE A 296 12.85 -3.09 19.06
C ILE A 296 12.30 -4.47 19.41
N MET A 297 12.65 -4.94 20.63
CA MET A 297 12.14 -6.21 21.12
C MET A 297 10.71 -6.07 21.64
N PRO A 298 9.84 -7.07 21.41
CA PRO A 298 8.50 -7.09 21.99
C PRO A 298 8.57 -6.99 23.51
N ARG A 299 7.72 -6.16 24.11
CA ARG A 299 7.51 -6.13 25.55
C ARG A 299 6.48 -7.19 25.91
N VAL A 300 6.81 -8.00 26.90
CA VAL A 300 5.91 -9.01 27.44
C VAL A 300 5.56 -8.60 28.86
N ASP A 301 4.27 -8.58 29.18
CA ASP A 301 3.82 -8.38 30.56
C ASP A 301 4.14 -9.63 31.37
N VAL A 302 4.93 -9.46 32.42
CA VAL A 302 5.32 -10.55 33.33
C VAL A 302 4.64 -10.37 34.69
N PRO A 303 4.38 -11.46 35.45
CA PRO A 303 3.81 -11.36 36.78
C PRO A 303 4.66 -10.50 37.71
N SER A 304 4.03 -9.91 38.73
CA SER A 304 4.70 -9.08 39.72
C SER A 304 5.80 -9.86 40.42
N GLY A 305 6.99 -9.27 40.50
CA GLY A 305 8.17 -9.89 41.10
C GLY A 305 9.08 -10.62 40.12
N TYR A 306 8.73 -10.70 38.86
CA TYR A 306 9.56 -11.29 37.78
C TYR A 306 10.16 -10.22 36.87
N THR A 307 11.32 -10.54 36.31
CA THR A 307 11.81 -9.92 35.07
C THR A 307 11.45 -10.82 33.89
N PRO A 308 11.44 -10.33 32.65
CA PRO A 308 11.20 -11.17 31.46
C PRO A 308 12.12 -12.40 31.43
N GLU A 309 13.40 -12.23 31.76
CA GLU A 309 14.40 -13.31 31.75
C GLU A 309 14.10 -14.34 32.83
N SER A 310 13.78 -13.90 34.06
CA SER A 310 13.50 -14.82 35.18
C SER A 310 12.21 -15.61 34.92
N TYR A 311 11.21 -14.96 34.37
CA TYR A 311 9.94 -15.62 34.01
C TYR A 311 10.11 -16.60 32.87
N LEU A 312 10.87 -16.24 31.83
CA LEU A 312 11.23 -17.15 30.74
C LEU A 312 11.95 -18.39 31.28
N ALA A 313 12.95 -18.18 32.17
CA ALA A 313 13.71 -19.29 32.76
C ALA A 313 12.79 -20.23 33.56
N GLU A 314 11.89 -19.71 34.38
CA GLU A 314 10.94 -20.52 35.14
C GLU A 314 10.04 -21.36 34.22
N LEU A 315 9.43 -20.73 33.24
CA LEU A 315 8.55 -21.43 32.29
C LEU A 315 9.32 -22.49 31.48
N ALA A 316 10.53 -22.19 31.07
CA ALA A 316 11.37 -23.10 30.31
C ALA A 316 11.80 -24.31 31.17
N TRP A 317 12.21 -24.10 32.41
CA TRP A 317 12.53 -25.20 33.32
C TRP A 317 11.34 -26.08 33.62
N ALA A 318 10.18 -25.50 33.92
CA ALA A 318 8.95 -26.25 34.12
C ALA A 318 8.55 -27.05 32.86
N GLY A 319 8.77 -26.46 31.66
CA GLY A 319 8.57 -27.14 30.39
C GLY A 319 9.50 -28.33 30.17
N CYS A 320 10.80 -28.15 30.51
CA CYS A 320 11.80 -29.20 30.42
C CYS A 320 11.46 -30.38 31.33
N ASP A 321 11.12 -30.11 32.59
CA ASP A 321 10.78 -31.17 33.56
C ASP A 321 9.49 -31.90 33.12
N ARG A 322 8.50 -31.20 32.61
CA ARG A 322 7.26 -31.82 32.09
C ARG A 322 7.53 -32.73 30.89
N ASN A 323 8.40 -32.31 29.97
CA ASN A 323 8.61 -33.00 28.70
C ASN A 323 9.68 -34.11 28.79
N TYR A 324 10.72 -33.92 29.60
CA TYR A 324 11.87 -34.81 29.69
C TYR A 324 12.10 -35.42 31.10
N GLY A 325 11.35 -34.98 32.13
CA GLY A 325 11.45 -35.52 33.47
C GLY A 325 11.30 -37.04 33.50
N GLY A 326 12.25 -37.72 34.14
CA GLY A 326 12.27 -39.18 34.23
C GLY A 326 12.70 -39.93 32.95
N ARG A 327 13.09 -39.21 31.88
CA ARG A 327 13.60 -39.82 30.64
C ARG A 327 15.14 -39.87 30.65
N PRO A 328 15.75 -40.81 29.87
CA PRO A 328 17.21 -40.87 29.75
C PRO A 328 17.86 -39.57 29.25
N GLU A 329 17.11 -38.82 28.41
CA GLU A 329 17.57 -37.56 27.79
C GLU A 329 17.51 -36.35 28.74
N ALA A 330 16.94 -36.44 29.93
CA ALA A 330 16.67 -35.32 30.83
C ALA A 330 17.93 -34.50 31.15
N VAL A 331 19.07 -35.15 31.38
CA VAL A 331 20.34 -34.48 31.68
C VAL A 331 20.81 -33.64 30.51
N ARG A 332 20.76 -34.19 29.30
CA ARG A 332 21.16 -33.50 28.08
C ARG A 332 20.21 -32.34 27.76
N ALA A 333 18.91 -32.53 27.93
CA ALA A 333 17.91 -31.48 27.73
C ALA A 333 18.14 -30.30 28.64
N ARG A 334 18.41 -30.54 29.96
CA ARG A 334 18.73 -29.48 30.93
C ARG A 334 20.02 -28.72 30.59
N GLN A 335 21.06 -29.44 30.14
CA GLN A 335 22.32 -28.80 29.74
C GLN A 335 22.12 -27.89 28.51
N LEU A 336 21.40 -28.36 27.51
CA LEU A 336 21.11 -27.60 26.32
C LEU A 336 20.26 -26.36 26.68
N GLN A 337 19.23 -26.54 27.48
CA GLN A 337 18.38 -25.42 27.91
C GLN A 337 19.14 -24.35 28.70
N GLN A 338 20.06 -24.75 29.58
CA GLN A 338 20.90 -23.79 30.29
C GLN A 338 21.73 -22.94 29.31
N MET A 339 22.36 -23.59 28.33
CA MET A 339 23.14 -22.92 27.30
C MET A 339 22.30 -21.98 26.43
N GLU A 340 21.07 -22.37 26.08
CA GLU A 340 20.15 -21.55 25.31
C GLU A 340 19.70 -20.32 26.11
N LEU A 341 19.31 -20.48 27.40
CA LEU A 341 18.91 -19.35 28.24
C LEU A 341 20.08 -18.37 28.47
N GLU A 342 21.29 -18.86 28.64
CA GLU A 342 22.49 -18.00 28.74
C GLU A 342 22.74 -17.25 27.43
N THR A 343 22.52 -17.90 26.29
CA THR A 343 22.68 -17.28 24.98
C THR A 343 21.63 -16.19 24.75
N ILE A 344 20.36 -16.44 25.09
CA ILE A 344 19.27 -15.47 25.02
C ILE A 344 19.59 -14.24 25.88
N ALA A 345 19.98 -14.47 27.13
CA ALA A 345 20.35 -13.39 28.04
C ALA A 345 21.55 -12.56 27.52
N LYS A 346 22.58 -13.22 26.97
CA LYS A 346 23.76 -12.56 26.41
C LYS A 346 23.43 -11.71 25.16
N LEU A 347 22.49 -12.14 24.35
CA LEU A 347 22.07 -11.43 23.14
C LEU A 347 21.05 -10.31 23.41
N GLY A 348 20.46 -10.29 24.63
CA GLY A 348 19.49 -9.26 25.03
C GLY A 348 18.11 -9.45 24.41
N TYR A 349 17.74 -10.71 24.11
CA TYR A 349 16.41 -11.02 23.61
C TYR A 349 15.37 -11.08 24.73
#